data_0e2f0a0710e7d6bdd5f71a9dcf18f5da
#
_entry.id   0e2f0a0710e7d6bdd5f71a9dcf18f5da
#
_cell.length_a   1.000
_cell.length_b   1.000
_cell.length_c   1.000
_cell.angle_alpha   90.00
_cell.angle_beta   90.00
_cell.angle_gamma   90.00
#
_symmetry.space_group_name_H-M   'P 1'
#
loop_
_entity.id
_entity.type
_entity.pdbx_description
1 polymer ?
#
loop_
_entity_poly.entity_id
_entity_poly.type
_entity_poly.pdbx_seq_one_letter_code
_entity_poly.pdbx_strand_id
1 'polypeptide(L)'
;MLDNDLLEQLVTFADLGTVSATAKKLLVSQPSITRGLQKLEEELGVKLFDRQANKLSLTKTGTLAVQEARSLLQAQADFIKNLQAFDQKQNKIKITSVAPGPLLLLSERYSQPNQLSLPEEEDFIKSDQIQDLLERQQLDLVFSNQEIQTDKLESLYLGQEQLFVNLDPFTALAAKQSLHFQDLKNMNFIVQEAIGIWRQIIEEAEIPGLKFLYQTDDQAFSVITSYSNFPYFTSNLTLALEPDRSKDRKVLPLMDERAKLDFYLTYPKEKKAKPANFIKEVQTIWPR
;
A
#
# COMPACT_ATOMS: atom_id res chain seq x y z
N MET A 1 -40.99 3.18 8.31
CA MET A 1 -39.61 3.05 7.76
C MET A 1 -39.40 1.57 7.53
N LEU A 2 -39.00 1.16 6.32
CA LEU A 2 -38.76 -0.24 5.98
C LEU A 2 -37.64 -0.82 6.85
N ASP A 3 -37.91 -1.97 7.45
CA ASP A 3 -36.95 -2.70 8.26
C ASP A 3 -36.06 -3.57 7.36
N ASN A 4 -34.74 -3.44 7.51
CA ASN A 4 -33.79 -4.20 6.72
C ASN A 4 -33.91 -5.71 6.92
N ASP A 5 -34.28 -6.15 8.13
CA ASP A 5 -34.48 -7.58 8.40
C ASP A 5 -35.58 -8.15 7.53
N LEU A 6 -36.62 -7.36 7.22
CA LEU A 6 -37.70 -7.79 6.33
C LEU A 6 -37.24 -7.91 4.87
N LEU A 7 -36.36 -6.99 4.42
CA LEU A 7 -35.75 -7.07 3.09
C LEU A 7 -34.83 -8.26 2.97
N GLU A 8 -34.02 -8.56 4.03
CA GLU A 8 -33.13 -9.71 4.06
C GLU A 8 -33.94 -11.03 4.01
N GLN A 9 -35.08 -11.10 4.74
CA GLN A 9 -35.98 -12.25 4.68
C GLN A 9 -36.55 -12.45 3.27
N LEU A 10 -36.98 -11.36 2.57
CA LEU A 10 -37.47 -11.41 1.20
C LEU A 10 -36.42 -11.95 0.23
N VAL A 11 -35.21 -11.38 0.28
CA VAL A 11 -34.09 -11.77 -0.59
C VAL A 11 -33.68 -13.23 -0.32
N THR A 12 -33.55 -13.63 0.95
CA THR A 12 -33.18 -14.99 1.32
C THR A 12 -34.26 -15.99 0.92
N PHE A 13 -35.54 -15.62 1.02
CA PHE A 13 -36.65 -16.44 0.53
C PHE A 13 -36.57 -16.63 -1.00
N ALA A 14 -36.28 -15.57 -1.74
CA ALA A 14 -36.13 -15.64 -3.19
C ALA A 14 -34.99 -16.58 -3.61
N ASP A 15 -33.89 -16.62 -2.85
CA ASP A 15 -32.74 -17.48 -3.14
C ASP A 15 -33.01 -18.95 -2.81
N LEU A 16 -33.72 -19.23 -1.72
CA LEU A 16 -33.91 -20.58 -1.19
C LEU A 16 -35.27 -21.22 -1.53
N GLY A 17 -36.25 -20.43 -1.98
CA GLY A 17 -37.54 -20.86 -2.48
C GLY A 17 -38.52 -21.37 -1.42
N THR A 18 -38.13 -21.48 -0.15
CA THR A 18 -39.03 -21.97 0.92
C THR A 18 -38.84 -21.26 2.25
N VAL A 19 -39.95 -21.06 2.98
CA VAL A 19 -39.95 -20.49 4.33
C VAL A 19 -39.06 -21.26 5.30
N SER A 20 -39.07 -22.61 5.20
CA SER A 20 -38.28 -23.46 6.06
C SER A 20 -36.77 -23.29 5.86
N ALA A 21 -36.33 -23.24 4.60
CA ALA A 21 -34.91 -23.02 4.28
C ALA A 21 -34.46 -21.59 4.67
N THR A 22 -35.31 -20.59 4.45
CA THR A 22 -35.08 -19.19 4.88
C THR A 22 -34.92 -19.09 6.40
N ALA A 23 -35.85 -19.70 7.15
CA ALA A 23 -35.80 -19.73 8.61
C ALA A 23 -34.51 -20.37 9.14
N LYS A 24 -34.09 -21.48 8.54
CA LYS A 24 -32.85 -22.17 8.88
C LYS A 24 -31.62 -21.30 8.57
N LYS A 25 -31.60 -20.63 7.42
CA LYS A 25 -30.49 -19.76 6.99
C LYS A 25 -30.33 -18.56 7.92
N LEU A 26 -31.44 -17.90 8.29
CA LEU A 26 -31.46 -16.70 9.13
C LEU A 26 -31.50 -17.01 10.62
N LEU A 27 -31.46 -18.28 11.01
CA LEU A 27 -31.46 -18.75 12.42
C LEU A 27 -32.70 -18.27 13.21
N VAL A 28 -33.85 -18.19 12.57
CA VAL A 28 -35.13 -17.80 13.18
C VAL A 28 -36.20 -18.87 12.96
N SER A 29 -37.37 -18.72 13.60
CA SER A 29 -38.49 -19.65 13.45
C SER A 29 -39.23 -19.42 12.12
N GLN A 30 -39.83 -20.48 11.53
CA GLN A 30 -40.68 -20.36 10.34
C GLN A 30 -41.87 -19.41 10.53
N PRO A 31 -42.58 -19.38 11.67
CA PRO A 31 -43.60 -18.38 11.94
C PRO A 31 -43.08 -16.95 11.90
N SER A 32 -41.82 -16.72 12.32
CA SER A 32 -41.20 -15.38 12.24
C SER A 32 -41.01 -14.95 10.79
N ILE A 33 -40.49 -15.82 9.93
CA ILE A 33 -40.36 -15.52 8.50
C ILE A 33 -41.73 -15.24 7.87
N THR A 34 -42.74 -16.10 8.14
CA THR A 34 -44.07 -15.92 7.58
C THR A 34 -44.66 -14.56 7.98
N ARG A 35 -44.54 -14.17 9.26
CA ARG A 35 -44.99 -12.86 9.75
C ARG A 35 -44.18 -11.72 9.17
N GLY A 36 -42.88 -11.86 9.05
CA GLY A 36 -42.00 -10.84 8.45
C GLY A 36 -42.36 -10.57 6.99
N LEU A 37 -42.55 -11.61 6.17
CA LEU A 37 -42.95 -11.45 4.76
C LEU A 37 -44.35 -10.85 4.64
N GLN A 38 -45.29 -11.17 5.55
CA GLN A 38 -46.64 -10.54 5.58
C GLN A 38 -46.53 -9.06 5.97
N LYS A 39 -45.78 -8.74 7.00
CA LYS A 39 -45.54 -7.36 7.45
C LYS A 39 -44.91 -6.51 6.32
N LEU A 40 -44.01 -7.10 5.55
CA LEU A 40 -43.40 -6.41 4.39
C LEU A 40 -44.48 -6.07 3.32
N GLU A 41 -45.38 -7.00 3.00
CA GLU A 41 -46.50 -6.75 2.10
C GLU A 41 -47.41 -5.62 2.62
N GLU A 42 -47.71 -5.61 3.94
CA GLU A 42 -48.50 -4.58 4.61
C GLU A 42 -47.82 -3.21 4.57
N GLU A 43 -46.54 -3.14 4.89
CA GLU A 43 -45.78 -1.87 4.85
C GLU A 43 -45.64 -1.30 3.42
N LEU A 44 -45.49 -2.16 2.42
CA LEU A 44 -45.40 -1.75 1.02
C LEU A 44 -46.76 -1.50 0.35
N GLY A 45 -47.82 -1.98 0.96
CA GLY A 45 -49.18 -1.86 0.41
C GLY A 45 -49.43 -2.64 -0.89
N VAL A 46 -48.56 -3.65 -1.21
CA VAL A 46 -48.65 -4.45 -2.42
C VAL A 46 -48.46 -5.93 -2.12
N LYS A 47 -49.02 -6.80 -2.96
CA LYS A 47 -48.81 -8.26 -2.85
C LYS A 47 -47.52 -8.66 -3.52
N LEU A 48 -46.65 -9.26 -2.73
CA LEU A 48 -45.36 -9.79 -3.19
C LEU A 48 -45.42 -11.32 -3.41
N PHE A 49 -46.40 -12.00 -2.78
CA PHE A 49 -46.52 -13.45 -2.82
C PHE A 49 -47.86 -13.94 -3.25
N ASP A 50 -47.85 -15.02 -4.07
CA ASP A 50 -49.01 -15.85 -4.37
C ASP A 50 -48.99 -17.03 -3.39
N ARG A 51 -50.11 -17.23 -2.66
CA ARG A 51 -50.30 -18.28 -1.64
C ARG A 51 -51.20 -19.36 -2.20
N GLN A 52 -50.64 -20.52 -2.43
CA GLN A 52 -51.38 -21.76 -2.76
C GLN A 52 -51.35 -22.72 -1.57
N ALA A 53 -52.19 -23.76 -1.55
CA ALA A 53 -52.38 -24.65 -0.39
C ALA A 53 -51.06 -25.20 0.22
N ASN A 54 -50.00 -25.40 -0.59
CA ASN A 54 -48.70 -25.91 -0.14
C ASN A 54 -47.49 -25.16 -0.75
N LYS A 55 -47.70 -23.97 -1.33
CA LYS A 55 -46.65 -23.28 -2.02
C LYS A 55 -46.78 -21.77 -1.85
N LEU A 56 -45.67 -21.13 -1.49
CA LEU A 56 -45.47 -19.67 -1.54
C LEU A 56 -44.55 -19.37 -2.71
N SER A 57 -44.98 -18.48 -3.61
CA SER A 57 -44.19 -18.07 -4.77
C SER A 57 -44.27 -16.54 -4.94
N LEU A 58 -43.23 -15.96 -5.54
CA LEU A 58 -43.21 -14.52 -5.81
C LEU A 58 -44.18 -14.17 -6.94
N THR A 59 -44.88 -13.04 -6.78
CA THR A 59 -45.60 -12.37 -7.88
C THR A 59 -44.57 -11.65 -8.78
N LYS A 60 -45.03 -11.08 -9.92
CA LYS A 60 -44.19 -10.17 -10.73
C LYS A 60 -43.71 -8.98 -9.91
N THR A 61 -44.57 -8.41 -9.06
CA THR A 61 -44.19 -7.35 -8.11
C THR A 61 -43.21 -7.81 -7.07
N GLY A 62 -43.39 -9.05 -6.55
CA GLY A 62 -42.44 -9.67 -5.64
C GLY A 62 -41.05 -9.84 -6.25
N THR A 63 -41.00 -10.24 -7.53
CA THR A 63 -39.72 -10.37 -8.24
C THR A 63 -38.97 -9.00 -8.37
N LEU A 64 -39.75 -7.95 -8.73
CA LEU A 64 -39.19 -6.59 -8.74
C LEU A 64 -38.75 -6.15 -7.34
N ALA A 65 -39.58 -6.41 -6.32
CA ALA A 65 -39.23 -6.06 -4.93
C ALA A 65 -37.93 -6.74 -4.45
N VAL A 66 -37.66 -7.98 -4.88
CA VAL A 66 -36.37 -8.66 -4.58
C VAL A 66 -35.20 -7.94 -5.22
N GLN A 67 -35.30 -7.47 -6.46
CA GLN A 67 -34.23 -6.73 -7.14
C GLN A 67 -33.93 -5.41 -6.42
N GLU A 68 -35.00 -4.64 -6.11
CA GLU A 68 -34.86 -3.38 -5.37
C GLU A 68 -34.33 -3.58 -3.95
N ALA A 69 -34.77 -4.63 -3.24
CA ALA A 69 -34.28 -4.97 -1.91
C ALA A 69 -32.78 -5.31 -1.93
N ARG A 70 -32.30 -6.06 -2.92
CA ARG A 70 -30.86 -6.34 -3.10
C ARG A 70 -30.06 -5.07 -3.28
N SER A 71 -30.53 -4.14 -4.11
CA SER A 71 -29.90 -2.86 -4.37
C SER A 71 -29.81 -2.01 -3.09
N LEU A 72 -30.87 -1.96 -2.28
CA LEU A 72 -30.90 -1.24 -1.01
C LEU A 72 -29.94 -1.84 0.01
N LEU A 73 -29.95 -3.16 0.19
CA LEU A 73 -29.04 -3.85 1.13
C LEU A 73 -27.58 -3.67 0.71
N GLN A 74 -27.28 -3.72 -0.58
CA GLN A 74 -25.94 -3.46 -1.11
C GLN A 74 -25.51 -2.00 -0.85
N ALA A 75 -26.38 -1.04 -1.15
CA ALA A 75 -26.11 0.38 -0.91
C ALA A 75 -25.84 0.67 0.58
N GLN A 76 -26.56 0.01 1.48
CA GLN A 76 -26.29 0.11 2.93
C GLN A 76 -24.94 -0.48 3.32
N ALA A 77 -24.58 -1.64 2.78
CA ALA A 77 -23.27 -2.26 3.05
C ALA A 77 -22.14 -1.35 2.53
N ASP A 78 -22.29 -0.77 1.36
CA ASP A 78 -21.35 0.17 0.77
C ASP A 78 -21.24 1.46 1.59
N PHE A 79 -22.36 1.98 2.09
CA PHE A 79 -22.37 3.15 2.97
C PHE A 79 -21.52 2.91 4.22
N ILE A 80 -21.72 1.79 4.92
CA ILE A 80 -20.95 1.43 6.11
C ILE A 80 -19.46 1.29 5.77
N LYS A 81 -19.16 0.54 4.71
CA LYS A 81 -17.79 0.32 4.24
C LYS A 81 -17.08 1.63 3.89
N ASN A 82 -17.77 2.54 3.18
CA ASN A 82 -17.21 3.82 2.78
C ASN A 82 -16.91 4.72 3.98
N LEU A 83 -17.81 4.77 4.98
CA LEU A 83 -17.58 5.52 6.21
C LEU A 83 -16.40 4.96 7.00
N GLN A 84 -16.33 3.64 7.17
CA GLN A 84 -15.21 2.99 7.86
C GLN A 84 -13.89 3.23 7.13
N ALA A 85 -13.87 3.12 5.81
CA ALA A 85 -12.68 3.40 5.00
C ALA A 85 -12.24 4.87 5.11
N PHE A 86 -13.20 5.82 5.11
CA PHE A 86 -12.92 7.23 5.29
C PHE A 86 -12.33 7.52 6.67
N ASP A 87 -12.94 7.00 7.74
CA ASP A 87 -12.46 7.16 9.11
C ASP A 87 -11.06 6.56 9.30
N GLN A 88 -10.84 5.35 8.78
CA GLN A 88 -9.52 4.72 8.79
C GLN A 88 -8.47 5.55 8.05
N LYS A 89 -8.83 6.16 6.90
CA LYS A 89 -7.92 7.01 6.13
C LYS A 89 -7.55 8.30 6.88
N GLN A 90 -8.47 8.87 7.65
CA GLN A 90 -8.24 10.07 8.48
C GLN A 90 -7.31 9.80 9.67
N ASN A 91 -7.32 8.57 10.18
CA ASN A 91 -6.53 8.17 11.35
C ASN A 91 -5.16 7.58 11.00
N LYS A 92 -4.83 7.43 9.70
CA LYS A 92 -3.51 6.94 9.26
C LYS A 92 -2.42 7.99 9.41
N ILE A 93 -1.22 7.51 9.73
CA ILE A 93 0.00 8.31 9.71
C ILE A 93 0.41 8.52 8.24
N LYS A 94 0.38 9.76 7.78
CA LYS A 94 0.80 10.16 6.43
C LYS A 94 2.31 10.27 6.39
N ILE A 95 2.96 9.35 5.71
CA ILE A 95 4.42 9.29 5.61
C ILE A 95 4.87 9.18 4.16
N THR A 96 5.97 9.82 3.85
CA THR A 96 6.67 9.70 2.56
C THR A 96 8.18 9.73 2.74
N SER A 97 8.91 9.66 1.63
CA SER A 97 10.37 9.63 1.59
C SER A 97 10.92 10.39 0.39
N VAL A 98 12.19 10.73 0.44
CA VAL A 98 12.96 11.23 -0.71
C VAL A 98 13.51 10.09 -1.58
N ALA A 99 13.47 8.83 -1.09
CA ALA A 99 13.97 7.63 -1.79
C ALA A 99 13.16 6.39 -1.42
N PRO A 100 13.16 5.32 -2.25
CA PRO A 100 12.35 4.12 -2.02
C PRO A 100 12.79 3.27 -0.82
N GLY A 101 14.09 3.17 -0.55
CA GLY A 101 14.63 2.25 0.46
C GLY A 101 13.94 2.32 1.83
N PRO A 102 13.80 3.51 2.45
CA PRO A 102 13.12 3.65 3.74
C PRO A 102 11.66 3.20 3.74
N LEU A 103 10.90 3.48 2.65
CA LEU A 103 9.50 3.06 2.56
C LEU A 103 9.35 1.56 2.35
N LEU A 104 10.24 0.94 1.55
CA LEU A 104 10.29 -0.52 1.39
C LEU A 104 10.58 -1.20 2.72
N LEU A 105 11.57 -0.70 3.47
CA LEU A 105 11.91 -1.21 4.78
C LEU A 105 10.73 -1.10 5.76
N LEU A 106 10.01 0.01 5.70
CA LEU A 106 8.84 0.24 6.54
C LEU A 106 7.69 -0.69 6.17
N SER A 107 7.37 -0.85 4.88
CA SER A 107 6.27 -1.70 4.41
C SER A 107 6.46 -3.17 4.80
N GLU A 108 7.71 -3.66 4.79
CA GLU A 108 8.05 -5.06 5.05
C GLU A 108 8.24 -5.38 6.54
N ARG A 109 8.68 -4.42 7.34
CA ARG A 109 9.09 -4.69 8.73
C ARG A 109 8.26 -4.01 9.80
N TYR A 110 7.42 -3.03 9.43
CA TYR A 110 6.57 -2.35 10.42
C TYR A 110 5.41 -3.25 10.85
N SER A 111 5.19 -3.35 12.17
CA SER A 111 4.20 -4.29 12.74
C SER A 111 2.74 -3.95 12.41
N GLN A 112 2.44 -2.70 12.06
CA GLN A 112 1.08 -2.22 11.83
C GLN A 112 0.94 -1.42 10.52
N PRO A 113 1.25 -2.01 9.35
CA PRO A 113 1.28 -1.28 8.07
C PRO A 113 -0.07 -0.63 7.71
N ASN A 114 -1.18 -1.20 8.18
CA ASN A 114 -2.53 -0.65 7.96
C ASN A 114 -2.76 0.73 8.60
N GLN A 115 -1.95 1.12 9.58
CA GLN A 115 -1.99 2.45 10.19
C GLN A 115 -1.24 3.52 9.40
N LEU A 116 -0.57 3.12 8.33
CA LEU A 116 0.19 4.03 7.47
C LEU A 116 -0.62 4.43 6.24
N SER A 117 -0.44 5.66 5.83
CA SER A 117 -0.79 6.14 4.49
C SER A 117 0.51 6.41 3.77
N LEU A 118 0.97 5.41 3.03
CA LEU A 118 2.13 5.52 2.16
C LEU A 118 1.74 6.25 0.87
N PRO A 119 2.69 6.91 0.18
CA PRO A 119 2.45 7.47 -1.15
C PRO A 119 2.09 6.34 -2.13
N GLU A 120 1.36 6.68 -3.17
CA GLU A 120 1.23 5.80 -4.34
C GLU A 120 2.62 5.66 -4.98
N GLU A 121 2.85 4.54 -5.66
CA GLU A 121 4.11 4.24 -6.34
C GLU A 121 4.52 5.45 -7.19
N GLU A 122 5.75 5.97 -6.99
CA GLU A 122 6.37 7.09 -7.73
C GLU A 122 6.33 8.49 -7.10
N ASP A 123 5.59 8.75 -6.03
CA ASP A 123 5.51 10.09 -5.41
C ASP A 123 6.60 10.34 -4.34
N PHE A 124 7.87 10.22 -4.72
CA PHE A 124 8.96 10.68 -3.85
C PHE A 124 9.05 12.20 -3.87
N ILE A 125 9.14 12.79 -2.67
CA ILE A 125 9.24 14.24 -2.56
C ILE A 125 10.68 14.73 -2.72
N LYS A 126 10.84 15.98 -3.16
CA LYS A 126 12.15 16.63 -3.18
C LYS A 126 12.51 17.14 -1.79
N SER A 127 13.81 17.19 -1.51
CA SER A 127 14.31 17.61 -0.20
C SER A 127 13.92 19.04 0.20
N ASP A 128 13.72 19.93 -0.77
CA ASP A 128 13.28 21.32 -0.56
C ASP A 128 11.80 21.46 -0.22
N GLN A 129 10.99 20.44 -0.46
CA GLN A 129 9.55 20.44 -0.16
C GLN A 129 9.22 19.95 1.26
N ILE A 130 10.16 19.29 1.94
CA ILE A 130 9.92 18.58 3.21
C ILE A 130 9.35 19.53 4.28
N GLN A 131 10.00 20.67 4.48
CA GLN A 131 9.61 21.60 5.53
C GLN A 131 8.19 22.14 5.31
N ASP A 132 7.86 22.57 4.09
CA ASP A 132 6.55 23.12 3.76
C ASP A 132 5.42 22.08 3.93
N LEU A 133 5.62 20.86 3.47
CA LEU A 133 4.64 19.78 3.57
C LEU A 133 4.35 19.36 5.03
N LEU A 134 5.37 19.33 5.88
CA LEU A 134 5.22 19.04 7.31
C LEU A 134 4.58 20.22 8.08
N GLU A 135 5.00 21.45 7.82
CA GLU A 135 4.44 22.64 8.48
C GLU A 135 2.97 22.88 8.11
N ARG A 136 2.57 22.58 6.86
CA ARG A 136 1.16 22.61 6.41
C ARG A 136 0.34 21.39 6.83
N GLN A 137 0.93 20.46 7.57
CA GLN A 137 0.26 19.24 8.03
C GLN A 137 -0.29 18.36 6.90
N GLN A 138 0.28 18.46 5.70
CA GLN A 138 -0.04 17.57 4.59
C GLN A 138 0.55 16.17 4.80
N LEU A 139 1.68 16.11 5.52
CA LEU A 139 2.36 14.90 5.98
C LEU A 139 2.53 14.94 7.50
N ASP A 140 2.63 13.76 8.10
CA ASP A 140 2.93 13.61 9.53
C ASP A 140 4.42 13.33 9.77
N LEU A 141 5.06 12.61 8.85
CA LEU A 141 6.45 12.15 8.94
C LEU A 141 7.07 12.09 7.54
N VAL A 142 8.37 12.31 7.46
CA VAL A 142 9.15 12.19 6.21
C VAL A 142 10.48 11.51 6.50
N PHE A 143 10.85 10.51 5.68
CA PHE A 143 12.23 10.05 5.61
C PHE A 143 13.03 11.02 4.74
N SER A 144 13.84 11.85 5.39
CA SER A 144 14.65 12.88 4.75
C SER A 144 16.11 12.47 4.65
N ASN A 145 16.80 12.98 3.62
CA ASN A 145 18.25 12.81 3.44
C ASN A 145 19.09 13.94 4.07
N GLN A 146 18.45 14.77 4.86
CA GLN A 146 19.08 15.89 5.56
C GLN A 146 18.44 16.09 6.94
N GLU A 147 19.24 16.52 7.90
CA GLU A 147 18.75 16.91 9.22
C GLU A 147 18.02 18.25 9.13
N ILE A 148 16.77 18.28 9.59
CA ILE A 148 15.95 19.50 9.65
C ILE A 148 15.57 19.76 11.10
N GLN A 149 16.23 20.73 11.73
CA GLN A 149 15.94 21.15 13.09
C GLN A 149 15.48 22.60 13.07
N THR A 150 14.21 22.83 13.40
CA THR A 150 13.62 24.16 13.50
C THR A 150 12.87 24.31 14.82
N ASP A 151 12.24 25.45 15.07
CA ASP A 151 11.36 25.61 16.23
C ASP A 151 10.18 24.63 16.19
N LYS A 152 9.71 24.24 14.99
CA LYS A 152 8.53 23.41 14.77
C LYS A 152 8.85 21.95 14.42
N LEU A 153 9.98 21.69 13.79
CA LEU A 153 10.35 20.37 13.27
C LEU A 153 11.55 19.78 14.02
N GLU A 154 11.56 18.47 14.13
CA GLU A 154 12.65 17.68 14.69
C GLU A 154 13.00 16.55 13.73
N SER A 155 14.30 16.30 13.54
CA SER A 155 14.84 15.16 12.79
C SER A 155 15.57 14.20 13.72
N LEU A 156 15.29 12.91 13.54
CA LEU A 156 15.94 11.82 14.24
C LEU A 156 16.78 11.03 13.25
N TYR A 157 18.08 10.92 13.49
CA TYR A 157 18.96 10.09 12.68
C TYR A 157 18.59 8.62 12.77
N LEU A 158 18.48 7.95 11.62
CA LEU A 158 18.14 6.53 11.52
C LEU A 158 19.35 5.68 11.12
N GLY A 159 20.13 6.13 10.18
CA GLY A 159 21.26 5.41 9.62
C GLY A 159 21.56 5.85 8.20
N GLN A 160 22.41 5.10 7.53
CA GLN A 160 22.88 5.40 6.19
C GLN A 160 22.33 4.39 5.18
N GLU A 161 21.86 4.87 4.03
CA GLU A 161 21.65 4.05 2.84
C GLU A 161 22.84 4.22 1.90
N GLN A 162 23.40 3.10 1.46
CA GLN A 162 24.53 3.05 0.52
C GLN A 162 24.13 2.30 -0.74
N LEU A 163 24.50 2.83 -1.90
CA LEU A 163 24.31 2.15 -3.18
C LEU A 163 25.36 1.03 -3.38
N PHE A 164 24.88 -0.03 -3.97
CA PHE A 164 25.66 -1.16 -4.46
C PHE A 164 25.35 -1.36 -5.96
N VAL A 165 26.29 -1.98 -6.65
CA VAL A 165 26.11 -2.43 -8.02
C VAL A 165 25.97 -3.93 -8.06
N ASN A 166 24.92 -4.39 -8.70
CA ASN A 166 24.65 -5.79 -8.95
C ASN A 166 25.13 -6.16 -10.34
N LEU A 167 26.14 -7.01 -10.44
CA LEU A 167 26.86 -7.36 -11.66
C LEU A 167 26.70 -8.83 -12.04
N ASP A 168 26.80 -9.12 -13.32
CA ASP A 168 27.10 -10.45 -13.80
C ASP A 168 28.47 -10.91 -13.24
N PRO A 169 28.57 -12.08 -12.58
CA PRO A 169 29.81 -12.56 -11.95
C PRO A 169 30.96 -12.78 -12.95
N PHE A 170 30.67 -12.88 -14.24
CA PHE A 170 31.68 -13.07 -15.29
C PHE A 170 32.27 -11.76 -15.85
N THR A 171 31.82 -10.60 -15.37
CA THR A 171 32.41 -9.32 -15.75
C THR A 171 33.75 -9.09 -15.07
N ALA A 172 34.66 -8.35 -15.75
CA ALA A 172 35.97 -8.00 -15.17
C ALA A 172 35.84 -7.23 -13.84
N LEU A 173 34.78 -6.42 -13.70
CA LEU A 173 34.51 -5.67 -12.47
C LEU A 173 34.14 -6.57 -11.27
N ALA A 174 33.60 -7.76 -11.53
CA ALA A 174 33.22 -8.69 -10.47
C ALA A 174 34.42 -9.24 -9.68
N ALA A 175 35.63 -9.12 -10.20
CA ALA A 175 36.88 -9.47 -9.50
C ALA A 175 37.27 -8.45 -8.42
N LYS A 176 36.70 -7.24 -8.42
CA LYS A 176 36.95 -6.20 -7.41
C LYS A 176 36.20 -6.52 -6.10
N GLN A 177 36.57 -5.81 -5.03
CA GLN A 177 35.86 -5.86 -3.75
C GLN A 177 34.90 -4.68 -3.58
N SER A 178 35.16 -3.58 -4.27
CA SER A 178 34.33 -2.37 -4.28
C SER A 178 34.48 -1.65 -5.59
N LEU A 179 33.61 -0.72 -5.87
CA LEU A 179 33.58 0.09 -7.08
C LEU A 179 33.50 1.58 -6.74
N HIS A 180 33.90 2.38 -7.71
CA HIS A 180 33.61 3.80 -7.80
C HIS A 180 32.77 4.08 -9.04
N PHE A 181 32.02 5.18 -9.06
CA PHE A 181 31.23 5.57 -10.24
C PHE A 181 32.08 5.58 -11.52
N GLN A 182 33.34 6.01 -11.44
CA GLN A 182 34.25 6.03 -12.57
C GLN A 182 34.58 4.63 -13.14
N ASP A 183 34.38 3.55 -12.39
CA ASP A 183 34.55 2.19 -12.88
C ASP A 183 33.45 1.75 -13.84
N LEU A 184 32.29 2.45 -13.81
CA LEU A 184 31.09 2.12 -14.57
C LEU A 184 31.08 2.67 -16.01
N LYS A 185 32.21 3.20 -16.49
CA LYS A 185 32.36 3.75 -17.84
C LYS A 185 31.90 2.80 -18.92
N ASN A 186 31.17 3.34 -19.91
CA ASN A 186 30.69 2.63 -21.09
C ASN A 186 29.78 1.44 -20.80
N MET A 187 29.15 1.39 -19.61
CA MET A 187 28.18 0.36 -19.26
C MET A 187 26.75 0.82 -19.58
N ASN A 188 25.85 -0.15 -19.72
CA ASN A 188 24.42 0.08 -19.82
C ASN A 188 23.76 -0.51 -18.57
N PHE A 189 23.12 0.32 -17.77
CA PHE A 189 22.41 -0.08 -16.56
C PHE A 189 20.90 -0.14 -16.82
N ILE A 190 20.25 -1.13 -16.26
CA ILE A 190 18.79 -1.07 -16.10
C ILE A 190 18.49 -0.44 -14.76
N VAL A 191 17.54 0.50 -14.73
CA VAL A 191 17.19 1.30 -13.55
C VAL A 191 15.68 1.42 -13.48
N GLN A 192 15.10 1.30 -12.29
CA GLN A 192 13.71 1.67 -12.07
C GLN A 192 13.54 3.19 -12.22
N GLU A 193 12.41 3.64 -12.74
CA GLU A 193 12.20 5.08 -12.95
C GLU A 193 11.96 5.81 -11.62
N ALA A 194 11.22 5.20 -10.72
CA ALA A 194 10.85 5.73 -9.42
C ALA A 194 11.91 5.41 -8.35
N ILE A 195 13.05 6.10 -8.37
CA ILE A 195 14.13 5.94 -7.38
C ILE A 195 14.41 7.23 -6.58
N GLY A 196 13.52 8.22 -6.68
CA GLY A 196 13.63 9.46 -5.92
C GLY A 196 14.96 10.18 -6.13
N ILE A 197 15.57 10.64 -5.04
CA ILE A 197 16.84 11.38 -5.06
C ILE A 197 18.00 10.61 -5.69
N TRP A 198 17.96 9.27 -5.67
CA TRP A 198 19.00 8.45 -6.30
C TRP A 198 19.12 8.69 -7.79
N ARG A 199 18.02 9.04 -8.47
CA ARG A 199 18.03 9.39 -9.90
C ARG A 199 18.94 10.58 -10.16
N GLN A 200 18.74 11.65 -9.41
CA GLN A 200 19.58 12.84 -9.52
C GLN A 200 21.06 12.50 -9.26
N ILE A 201 21.35 11.73 -8.23
CA ILE A 201 22.72 11.38 -7.84
C ILE A 201 23.44 10.57 -8.93
N ILE A 202 22.79 9.56 -9.52
CA ILE A 202 23.40 8.74 -10.57
C ILE A 202 23.55 9.49 -11.89
N GLU A 203 22.62 10.39 -12.24
CA GLU A 203 22.70 11.22 -13.45
C GLU A 203 23.76 12.30 -13.32
N GLU A 204 23.88 12.97 -12.17
CA GLU A 204 24.91 13.99 -11.88
C GLU A 204 26.32 13.42 -11.71
N ALA A 205 26.46 12.08 -11.66
CA ALA A 205 27.79 11.47 -11.61
C ALA A 205 28.60 11.66 -12.91
N GLU A 206 27.94 12.04 -14.01
CA GLU A 206 28.55 12.38 -15.33
C GLU A 206 29.61 11.37 -15.80
N ILE A 207 29.27 10.07 -15.76
CA ILE A 207 30.20 8.99 -16.07
C ILE A 207 30.29 8.81 -17.59
N PRO A 208 31.45 8.90 -18.22
CA PRO A 208 31.59 8.80 -19.67
C PRO A 208 31.04 7.49 -20.23
N GLY A 209 30.11 7.57 -21.19
CA GLY A 209 29.54 6.43 -21.88
C GLY A 209 28.61 5.54 -21.06
N LEU A 210 28.31 5.89 -19.81
CA LEU A 210 27.28 5.24 -19.03
C LEU A 210 25.90 5.57 -19.57
N LYS A 211 25.04 4.57 -19.71
CA LYS A 211 23.66 4.74 -20.17
C LYS A 211 22.70 4.07 -19.22
N PHE A 212 21.58 4.72 -18.95
CA PHE A 212 20.50 4.21 -18.14
C PHE A 212 19.30 3.81 -19.00
N LEU A 213 18.80 2.60 -18.79
CA LEU A 213 17.59 2.05 -19.40
C LEU A 213 16.51 2.04 -18.30
N TYR A 214 15.70 3.09 -18.24
CA TYR A 214 14.66 3.23 -17.24
C TYR A 214 13.50 2.30 -17.51
N GLN A 215 12.97 1.69 -16.43
CA GLN A 215 11.80 0.83 -16.42
C GLN A 215 10.76 1.38 -15.45
N THR A 216 9.54 1.55 -15.96
CA THR A 216 8.39 2.03 -15.16
C THR A 216 7.65 0.89 -14.47
N ASP A 217 7.75 -0.32 -15.00
CA ASP A 217 7.07 -1.52 -14.51
C ASP A 217 8.02 -2.38 -13.66
N ASP A 218 7.69 -2.53 -12.37
CA ASP A 218 8.47 -3.32 -11.42
C ASP A 218 8.53 -4.80 -11.78
N GLN A 219 7.47 -5.35 -12.37
CA GLN A 219 7.47 -6.75 -12.84
C GLN A 219 8.41 -6.91 -14.02
N ALA A 220 8.37 -5.99 -14.99
CA ALA A 220 9.29 -5.99 -16.12
C ALA A 220 10.75 -5.82 -15.65
N PHE A 221 11.01 -4.89 -14.70
CA PHE A 221 12.33 -4.73 -14.10
C PHE A 221 12.81 -6.03 -13.43
N SER A 222 11.96 -6.67 -12.63
CA SER A 222 12.29 -7.93 -11.95
C SER A 222 12.60 -9.06 -12.95
N VAL A 223 11.80 -9.20 -14.03
CA VAL A 223 12.01 -10.20 -15.09
C VAL A 223 13.33 -9.93 -15.83
N ILE A 224 13.56 -8.67 -16.25
CA ILE A 224 14.79 -8.33 -16.97
C ILE A 224 16.03 -8.58 -16.11
N THR A 225 16.03 -8.15 -14.84
CA THR A 225 17.18 -8.33 -13.94
C THR A 225 17.43 -9.80 -13.58
N SER A 226 16.41 -10.65 -13.60
CA SER A 226 16.53 -12.09 -13.34
C SER A 226 17.09 -12.88 -14.52
N TYR A 227 16.77 -12.45 -15.77
CA TYR A 227 17.10 -13.22 -16.98
C TYR A 227 18.10 -12.54 -17.92
N SER A 228 18.66 -11.39 -17.53
CA SER A 228 19.67 -10.70 -18.32
C SER A 228 20.93 -10.42 -17.50
N ASN A 229 22.01 -10.08 -18.21
CA ASN A 229 23.28 -9.72 -17.59
C ASN A 229 23.41 -8.19 -17.34
N PHE A 230 22.35 -7.42 -17.54
CA PHE A 230 22.40 -5.99 -17.27
C PHE A 230 22.73 -5.73 -15.80
N PRO A 231 23.70 -4.85 -15.52
CA PRO A 231 23.92 -4.34 -14.17
C PRO A 231 22.75 -3.45 -13.74
N TYR A 232 22.51 -3.44 -12.45
CA TYR A 232 21.53 -2.56 -11.81
C TYR A 232 22.00 -2.11 -10.43
N PHE A 233 21.44 -1.01 -9.95
CA PHE A 233 21.71 -0.53 -8.61
C PHE A 233 20.81 -1.23 -7.59
N THR A 234 21.34 -1.42 -6.40
CA THR A 234 20.61 -1.84 -5.21
C THR A 234 21.18 -1.07 -4.01
N SER A 235 20.62 -1.23 -2.82
CA SER A 235 21.14 -0.61 -1.61
C SER A 235 21.24 -1.60 -0.47
N ASN A 236 21.97 -1.24 0.59
CA ASN A 236 22.00 -2.04 1.82
C ASN A 236 20.60 -2.28 2.40
N LEU A 237 19.65 -1.33 2.25
CA LEU A 237 18.27 -1.47 2.71
C LEU A 237 17.54 -2.54 1.89
N THR A 238 17.64 -2.48 0.56
CA THR A 238 17.02 -3.47 -0.34
C THR A 238 17.62 -4.86 -0.15
N LEU A 239 18.96 -4.95 -0.01
CA LEU A 239 19.65 -6.23 0.24
C LEU A 239 19.24 -6.86 1.58
N ALA A 240 18.95 -6.05 2.58
CA ALA A 240 18.46 -6.54 3.88
C ALA A 240 17.03 -7.11 3.82
N LEU A 241 16.25 -6.74 2.81
CA LEU A 241 14.90 -7.25 2.59
C LEU A 241 14.88 -8.48 1.67
N GLU A 242 15.68 -8.45 0.61
CA GLU A 242 15.71 -9.49 -0.44
C GLU A 242 17.12 -10.07 -0.63
N PRO A 243 17.68 -10.81 0.34
CA PRO A 243 19.04 -11.34 0.25
C PRO A 243 19.23 -12.35 -0.88
N ASP A 244 18.16 -13.06 -1.27
CA ASP A 244 18.21 -14.11 -2.30
C ASP A 244 18.10 -13.55 -3.73
N ARG A 245 17.64 -12.31 -3.93
CA ARG A 245 17.50 -11.69 -5.25
C ARG A 245 18.82 -11.55 -6.00
N SER A 246 19.93 -11.52 -5.29
CA SER A 246 21.28 -11.34 -5.81
C SER A 246 22.13 -12.62 -5.78
N LYS A 247 21.51 -13.80 -5.57
CA LYS A 247 22.23 -15.04 -5.26
C LYS A 247 23.20 -15.50 -6.35
N ASP A 248 22.84 -15.27 -7.62
CA ASP A 248 23.66 -15.63 -8.78
C ASP A 248 24.43 -14.44 -9.38
N ARG A 249 24.56 -13.37 -8.62
CA ARG A 249 25.18 -12.12 -9.07
C ARG A 249 26.27 -11.66 -8.10
N LYS A 250 27.17 -10.83 -8.57
CA LYS A 250 28.18 -10.18 -7.74
C LYS A 250 27.70 -8.80 -7.31
N VAL A 251 27.51 -8.61 -6.02
CA VAL A 251 27.10 -7.35 -5.43
C VAL A 251 28.30 -6.64 -4.84
N LEU A 252 28.58 -5.42 -5.29
CA LEU A 252 29.74 -4.63 -4.87
C LEU A 252 29.30 -3.24 -4.40
N PRO A 253 29.81 -2.74 -3.26
CA PRO A 253 29.51 -1.41 -2.76
C PRO A 253 30.14 -0.33 -3.64
N LEU A 254 29.41 0.78 -3.84
CA LEU A 254 29.95 2.02 -4.37
C LEU A 254 30.56 2.83 -3.23
N MET A 255 31.84 3.20 -3.36
CA MET A 255 32.60 3.85 -2.29
C MET A 255 32.61 5.37 -2.35
N ASP A 256 32.06 5.96 -3.42
CA ASP A 256 31.93 7.41 -3.54
C ASP A 256 31.02 7.96 -2.45
N GLU A 257 31.37 9.12 -1.89
CA GLU A 257 30.58 9.79 -0.85
C GLU A 257 29.13 10.05 -1.30
N ARG A 258 28.93 10.44 -2.55
CA ARG A 258 27.59 10.62 -3.12
C ARG A 258 26.75 9.35 -3.26
N ALA A 259 27.38 8.16 -3.17
CA ALA A 259 26.68 6.89 -3.16
C ALA A 259 26.15 6.50 -1.77
N LYS A 260 26.28 7.39 -0.81
CA LYS A 260 25.84 7.23 0.58
C LYS A 260 24.96 8.39 0.97
N LEU A 261 23.82 8.11 1.56
CA LEU A 261 22.89 9.11 2.09
C LEU A 261 22.58 8.79 3.55
N ASP A 262 22.75 9.78 4.39
CA ASP A 262 22.23 9.72 5.75
C ASP A 262 20.72 9.93 5.73
N PHE A 263 19.99 9.08 6.46
CA PHE A 263 18.56 9.19 6.58
C PHE A 263 18.11 9.59 7.97
N TYR A 264 17.14 10.46 7.99
CA TYR A 264 16.50 10.99 9.19
C TYR A 264 15.00 10.79 9.10
N LEU A 265 14.35 10.57 10.23
CA LEU A 265 12.91 10.68 10.35
C LEU A 265 12.59 12.08 10.83
N THR A 266 11.97 12.88 9.97
CA THR A 266 11.62 14.28 10.24
C THR A 266 10.13 14.42 10.49
N TYR A 267 9.75 15.14 11.55
CA TYR A 267 8.36 15.28 12.00
C TYR A 267 8.12 16.56 12.81
N PRO A 268 6.85 17.04 12.92
CA PRO A 268 6.48 18.17 13.77
C PRO A 268 6.60 17.85 15.26
N LYS A 269 7.26 18.72 16.03
CA LYS A 269 7.45 18.57 17.49
C LYS A 269 6.14 18.44 18.27
N GLU A 270 5.10 19.16 17.85
CA GLU A 270 3.77 19.14 18.49
C GLU A 270 3.07 17.78 18.37
N LYS A 271 3.38 16.99 17.33
CA LYS A 271 2.78 15.67 17.09
C LYS A 271 3.53 14.51 17.76
N LYS A 272 4.59 14.77 18.52
CA LYS A 272 5.48 13.77 19.14
C LYS A 272 4.75 12.70 19.97
N ALA A 273 3.59 13.02 20.52
CA ALA A 273 2.83 12.09 21.37
C ALA A 273 2.15 10.95 20.60
N LYS A 274 1.70 11.18 19.36
CA LYS A 274 1.03 10.15 18.53
C LYS A 274 1.99 9.15 17.90
N PRO A 275 3.13 9.55 17.32
CA PRO A 275 4.07 8.63 16.67
C PRO A 275 5.17 8.09 17.59
N ALA A 276 5.13 8.31 18.92
CA ALA A 276 6.24 7.90 19.80
C ALA A 276 6.57 6.40 19.72
N ASN A 277 5.56 5.53 19.61
CA ASN A 277 5.76 4.09 19.42
C ASN A 277 6.27 3.79 18.01
N PHE A 278 5.73 4.50 17.01
CA PHE A 278 6.16 4.40 15.62
C PHE A 278 7.63 4.77 15.47
N ILE A 279 8.06 5.90 16.03
CA ILE A 279 9.45 6.38 15.98
C ILE A 279 10.42 5.34 16.58
N LYS A 280 10.07 4.77 17.74
CA LYS A 280 10.88 3.72 18.36
C LYS A 280 10.99 2.47 17.50
N GLU A 281 9.89 2.05 16.89
CA GLU A 281 9.87 0.87 16.02
C GLU A 281 10.69 1.12 14.75
N VAL A 282 10.54 2.28 14.10
CA VAL A 282 11.35 2.65 12.93
C VAL A 282 12.85 2.60 13.21
N GLN A 283 13.29 3.06 14.39
CA GLN A 283 14.70 2.94 14.78
C GLN A 283 15.18 1.49 14.92
N THR A 284 14.29 0.57 15.31
CA THR A 284 14.65 -0.84 15.50
C THR A 284 14.67 -1.64 14.21
N ILE A 285 13.82 -1.28 13.23
CA ILE A 285 13.77 -1.97 11.93
C ILE A 285 14.90 -1.53 10.98
N TRP A 286 15.54 -0.37 11.23
CA TRP A 286 16.66 0.11 10.40
C TRP A 286 17.86 -0.83 10.55
N PRO A 287 18.45 -1.34 9.43
CA PRO A 287 19.61 -2.21 9.49
C PRO A 287 20.82 -1.45 10.07
N ARG A 288 21.51 -2.10 10.99
CA ARG A 288 22.74 -1.56 11.61
C ARG A 288 23.95 -1.88 10.79
#